data_4ae5af30df41a1faae6f181ce5067a1a
#
_entry.id   4ae5af30df41a1faae6f181ce5067a1a
#
_cell.length_a   1.000
_cell.length_b   1.000
_cell.length_c   1.000
_cell.angle_alpha   90.00
_cell.angle_beta   90.00
_cell.angle_gamma   90.00
#
_symmetry.space_group_name_H-M   'P 1'
#
loop_
_entity.id
_entity.type
_entity.pdbx_description
1 polymer ?
#
loop_
_entity_poly.entity_id
_entity_poly.type
_entity_poly.pdbx_seq_one_letter_code
_entity_poly.pdbx_strand_id
1 'polypeptide(L)'
;MKIDANGTEIRVMGNVVNEEAYISLTDIAKYKNPDNAFIVVANWMRNHSTISFLGLWEQIHNPNFKPIEFDRFKAESGDNAFTLTPQQWIKATDAIGIISKSGRYGGTYAHTDIAFEFASWISPEFKLYIIKDYQRLKKDEANRLAIGWDAKRELSKINYRIHTDAVKEFLITPTLSPQEMAYTYASEADILNMALFGKTAAQWRNEKGISGKTPNIRDFASAEELVVLINL
;
A
#
# COMPACT_ATOMS: atom_id res chain seq x y z
N MET A 1 -8.19 22.83 -5.45
CA MET A 1 -7.03 22.93 -4.52
C MET A 1 -5.78 23.29 -5.32
N LYS A 2 -4.77 23.88 -4.72
CA LYS A 2 -3.49 24.20 -5.35
C LYS A 2 -2.36 23.68 -4.46
N ILE A 3 -1.31 23.15 -5.08
CA ILE A 3 -0.11 22.66 -4.41
C ILE A 3 1.06 23.48 -4.93
N ASP A 4 1.98 23.88 -4.06
CA ASP A 4 3.24 24.50 -4.45
C ASP A 4 4.31 23.41 -4.60
N ALA A 5 4.94 23.37 -5.76
CA ALA A 5 6.08 22.50 -6.02
C ALA A 5 7.24 23.34 -6.56
N ASN A 6 8.24 23.60 -5.72
CA ASN A 6 9.42 24.43 -6.05
C ASN A 6 9.06 25.83 -6.63
N GLY A 7 8.07 26.52 -6.02
CA GLY A 7 7.61 27.82 -6.47
C GLY A 7 6.68 27.80 -7.68
N THR A 8 6.27 26.62 -8.13
CA THR A 8 5.27 26.46 -9.19
C THR A 8 3.94 26.04 -8.59
N GLU A 9 2.91 26.87 -8.80
CA GLU A 9 1.55 26.58 -8.33
C GLU A 9 0.87 25.57 -9.26
N ILE A 10 0.60 24.35 -8.76
CA ILE A 10 -0.02 23.26 -9.50
C ILE A 10 -1.48 23.11 -9.06
N ARG A 11 -2.41 23.21 -10.02
CA ARG A 11 -3.84 23.01 -9.76
C ARG A 11 -4.18 21.53 -9.63
N VAL A 12 -5.04 21.24 -8.65
CA VAL A 12 -5.55 19.88 -8.37
C VAL A 12 -7.07 19.92 -8.35
N MET A 13 -7.71 18.99 -9.03
CA MET A 13 -9.14 18.73 -9.00
C MET A 13 -9.40 17.41 -8.24
N GLY A 14 -10.48 17.36 -7.45
CA GLY A 14 -10.81 16.19 -6.62
C GLY A 14 -10.12 16.21 -5.26
N ASN A 15 -10.11 15.05 -4.60
CA ASN A 15 -9.56 14.87 -3.25
C ASN A 15 -8.33 13.96 -3.30
N VAL A 16 -7.17 14.50 -2.94
CA VAL A 16 -5.88 13.76 -2.93
C VAL A 16 -5.89 12.61 -1.93
N VAL A 17 -6.68 12.73 -0.85
CA VAL A 17 -6.71 11.73 0.23
C VAL A 17 -7.43 10.44 -0.20
N ASN A 18 -8.39 10.56 -1.13
CA ASN A 18 -9.19 9.41 -1.59
C ASN A 18 -8.69 8.82 -2.92
N GLU A 19 -7.47 9.15 -3.36
CA GLU A 19 -6.88 8.71 -4.64
C GLU A 19 -7.69 9.08 -5.91
N GLU A 20 -8.69 9.97 -5.78
CA GLU A 20 -9.52 10.46 -6.90
C GLU A 20 -9.10 11.87 -7.38
N ALA A 21 -7.84 12.21 -7.19
CA ALA A 21 -7.33 13.52 -7.56
C ALA A 21 -6.76 13.55 -8.98
N TYR A 22 -7.08 14.63 -9.69
CA TYR A 22 -6.49 14.94 -10.99
C TYR A 22 -5.58 16.16 -10.88
N ILE A 23 -4.33 16.02 -11.24
CA ILE A 23 -3.28 17.03 -11.16
C ILE A 23 -3.06 17.66 -12.53
N SER A 24 -2.85 18.97 -12.58
CA SER A 24 -2.64 19.71 -13.82
C SER A 24 -1.29 19.40 -14.45
N LEU A 25 -1.26 18.58 -15.51
CA LEU A 25 -0.07 18.34 -16.32
C LEU A 25 0.41 19.64 -16.99
N THR A 26 -0.52 20.54 -17.35
CA THR A 26 -0.17 21.83 -17.95
C THR A 26 0.66 22.68 -16.98
N ASP A 27 0.32 22.68 -15.69
CA ASP A 27 1.08 23.47 -14.70
C ASP A 27 2.43 22.83 -14.39
N ILE A 28 2.52 21.51 -14.31
CA ILE A 28 3.79 20.78 -14.23
C ILE A 28 4.67 21.06 -15.45
N ALA A 29 4.10 21.04 -16.67
CA ALA A 29 4.81 21.30 -17.91
C ALA A 29 5.40 22.72 -17.98
N LYS A 30 4.78 23.73 -17.36
CA LYS A 30 5.32 25.08 -17.26
C LYS A 30 6.67 25.16 -16.55
N TYR A 31 6.96 24.24 -15.64
CA TYR A 31 8.28 24.13 -15.05
C TYR A 31 9.38 23.94 -16.09
N LYS A 32 9.12 23.16 -17.15
CA LYS A 32 10.06 22.90 -18.24
C LYS A 32 9.99 23.95 -19.35
N ASN A 33 8.78 24.40 -19.69
CA ASN A 33 8.56 25.40 -20.74
C ASN A 33 7.35 26.27 -20.37
N PRO A 34 7.57 27.44 -19.73
CA PRO A 34 6.50 28.34 -19.28
C PRO A 34 5.58 28.81 -20.41
N ASP A 35 6.15 29.06 -21.59
CA ASP A 35 5.42 29.66 -22.72
C ASP A 35 4.64 28.64 -23.54
N ASN A 36 5.13 27.39 -23.59
CA ASN A 36 4.60 26.34 -24.47
C ASN A 36 4.40 25.00 -23.74
N ALA A 37 3.72 25.03 -22.60
CA ALA A 37 3.44 23.84 -21.78
C ALA A 37 2.72 22.73 -22.56
N PHE A 38 1.86 23.06 -23.53
CA PHE A 38 1.14 22.08 -24.36
C PHE A 38 2.09 21.24 -25.23
N ILE A 39 3.20 21.83 -25.71
CA ILE A 39 4.21 21.11 -26.49
C ILE A 39 4.89 20.06 -25.62
N VAL A 40 5.13 20.37 -24.36
CA VAL A 40 5.76 19.41 -23.41
C VAL A 40 4.86 18.19 -23.22
N VAL A 41 3.55 18.42 -23.01
CA VAL A 41 2.56 17.32 -22.88
C VAL A 41 2.46 16.52 -24.19
N ALA A 42 2.40 17.18 -25.33
CA ALA A 42 2.36 16.51 -26.63
C ALA A 42 3.62 15.65 -26.90
N ASN A 43 4.80 16.16 -26.56
CA ASN A 43 6.05 15.41 -26.70
C ASN A 43 6.09 14.18 -25.77
N TRP A 44 5.57 14.29 -24.56
CA TRP A 44 5.44 13.16 -23.64
C TRP A 44 4.50 12.08 -24.23
N MET A 45 3.37 12.47 -24.80
CA MET A 45 2.41 11.54 -25.40
C MET A 45 2.91 10.89 -26.71
N ARG A 46 4.03 11.34 -27.28
CA ARG A 46 4.64 10.68 -28.46
C ARG A 46 5.49 9.47 -28.10
N ASN A 47 5.87 9.33 -26.83
CA ASN A 47 6.76 8.25 -26.42
C ASN A 47 6.02 6.93 -26.32
N HIS A 48 6.61 5.88 -26.86
CA HIS A 48 6.06 4.52 -26.76
C HIS A 48 5.86 4.05 -25.32
N SER A 49 6.79 4.38 -24.41
CA SER A 49 6.69 4.08 -22.98
C SER A 49 5.48 4.76 -22.34
N THR A 50 5.22 6.02 -22.71
CA THR A 50 4.06 6.78 -22.22
C THR A 50 2.75 6.14 -22.65
N ILE A 51 2.61 5.83 -23.95
CA ILE A 51 1.39 5.19 -24.46
C ILE A 51 1.18 3.82 -23.81
N SER A 52 2.24 3.04 -23.65
CA SER A 52 2.17 1.74 -22.96
C SER A 52 1.73 1.88 -21.50
N PHE A 53 2.25 2.87 -20.76
CA PHE A 53 1.86 3.15 -19.39
C PHE A 53 0.39 3.61 -19.29
N LEU A 54 -0.02 4.57 -20.12
CA LEU A 54 -1.41 5.06 -20.15
C LEU A 54 -2.41 3.94 -20.46
N GLY A 55 -2.09 3.09 -21.43
CA GLY A 55 -2.96 1.96 -21.78
C GLY A 55 -3.04 0.92 -20.66
N LEU A 56 -1.95 0.61 -20.00
CA LEU A 56 -1.96 -0.29 -18.84
C LEU A 56 -2.79 0.28 -17.69
N TRP A 57 -2.62 1.57 -17.38
CA TRP A 57 -3.40 2.24 -16.35
C TRP A 57 -4.91 2.19 -16.65
N GLU A 58 -5.30 2.52 -17.89
CA GLU A 58 -6.70 2.47 -18.31
C GLU A 58 -7.27 1.04 -18.24
N GLN A 59 -6.52 0.03 -18.66
CA GLN A 59 -6.96 -1.37 -18.58
C GLN A 59 -7.25 -1.82 -17.14
N ILE A 60 -6.53 -1.28 -16.15
CA ILE A 60 -6.71 -1.59 -14.73
C ILE A 60 -7.92 -0.86 -14.14
N HIS A 61 -8.14 0.41 -14.53
CA HIS A 61 -9.07 1.30 -13.83
C HIS A 61 -10.34 1.64 -14.63
N ASN A 62 -10.36 1.35 -15.94
CA ASN A 62 -11.44 1.76 -16.84
C ASN A 62 -12.07 0.57 -17.56
N PRO A 63 -13.24 0.08 -17.11
CA PRO A 63 -13.93 -1.04 -17.75
C PRO A 63 -14.45 -0.73 -19.17
N ASN A 64 -14.56 0.56 -19.54
CA ASN A 64 -15.02 1.00 -20.86
C ASN A 64 -13.89 1.34 -21.82
N PHE A 65 -12.65 1.09 -21.43
CA PHE A 65 -11.47 1.37 -22.26
C PHE A 65 -11.50 0.58 -23.57
N LYS A 66 -11.08 1.20 -24.67
CA LYS A 66 -11.05 0.59 -26.00
C LYS A 66 -9.65 0.09 -26.36
N PRO A 67 -9.32 -1.19 -26.13
CA PRO A 67 -7.98 -1.72 -26.32
C PRO A 67 -7.52 -1.71 -27.79
N ILE A 68 -8.43 -1.86 -28.76
CA ILE A 68 -8.09 -1.87 -30.19
C ILE A 68 -7.49 -0.52 -30.62
N GLU A 69 -8.09 0.59 -30.19
CA GLU A 69 -7.57 1.93 -30.49
C GLU A 69 -6.25 2.20 -29.76
N PHE A 70 -6.11 1.69 -28.56
CA PHE A 70 -4.85 1.73 -27.82
C PHE A 70 -3.73 0.98 -28.57
N ASP A 71 -3.98 -0.25 -29.02
CA ASP A 71 -2.98 -1.05 -29.73
C ASP A 71 -2.53 -0.35 -31.03
N ARG A 72 -3.44 0.34 -31.73
CA ARG A 72 -3.10 1.18 -32.88
C ARG A 72 -2.13 2.31 -32.47
N PHE A 73 -2.47 3.11 -31.47
CA PHE A 73 -1.58 4.19 -31.01
C PHE A 73 -0.24 3.66 -30.50
N LYS A 74 -0.25 2.51 -29.84
CA LYS A 74 0.97 1.85 -29.36
C LYS A 74 1.87 1.42 -30.52
N ALA A 75 1.32 0.87 -31.57
CA ALA A 75 2.06 0.45 -32.78
C ALA A 75 2.67 1.66 -33.51
N GLU A 76 1.95 2.78 -33.61
CA GLU A 76 2.39 4.00 -34.28
C GLU A 76 3.34 4.84 -33.40
N SER A 77 3.33 4.65 -32.08
CA SER A 77 4.12 5.45 -31.14
C SER A 77 5.62 5.18 -31.28
N GLY A 78 6.40 6.26 -31.20
CA GLY A 78 7.85 6.23 -31.42
C GLY A 78 8.27 6.62 -32.85
N ASP A 79 7.38 6.59 -33.80
CA ASP A 79 7.64 7.14 -35.14
C ASP A 79 7.79 8.66 -35.09
N ASN A 80 8.72 9.20 -35.92
CA ASN A 80 8.97 10.65 -35.95
C ASN A 80 7.74 11.46 -36.40
N ALA A 81 6.88 10.88 -37.22
CA ALA A 81 5.64 11.50 -37.70
C ALA A 81 4.46 11.35 -36.72
N PHE A 82 4.58 10.47 -35.73
CA PHE A 82 3.48 10.23 -34.78
C PHE A 82 3.23 11.44 -33.89
N THR A 83 1.98 11.85 -33.86
CA THR A 83 1.49 12.92 -32.96
C THR A 83 0.19 12.49 -32.35
N LEU A 84 0.06 12.68 -31.03
CA LEU A 84 -1.14 12.36 -30.29
C LEU A 84 -1.41 13.46 -29.26
N THR A 85 -2.61 14.02 -29.31
CA THR A 85 -3.07 14.99 -28.32
C THR A 85 -3.88 14.30 -27.22
N PRO A 86 -3.94 14.87 -26.01
CA PRO A 86 -4.79 14.34 -24.94
C PRO A 86 -6.26 14.17 -25.37
N GLN A 87 -6.80 15.10 -26.15
CA GLN A 87 -8.18 15.01 -26.65
C GLN A 87 -8.38 13.85 -27.62
N GLN A 88 -7.42 13.60 -28.53
CA GLN A 88 -7.48 12.46 -29.45
C GLN A 88 -7.41 11.13 -28.67
N TRP A 89 -6.53 11.04 -27.68
CA TRP A 89 -6.44 9.87 -26.79
C TRP A 89 -7.77 9.60 -26.12
N ILE A 90 -8.33 10.60 -25.40
CA ILE A 90 -9.59 10.47 -24.66
C ILE A 90 -10.73 10.04 -25.59
N LYS A 91 -10.87 10.72 -26.75
CA LYS A 91 -11.98 10.47 -27.67
C LYS A 91 -11.90 9.08 -28.33
N ALA A 92 -10.71 8.61 -28.67
CA ALA A 92 -10.54 7.35 -29.36
C ALA A 92 -10.66 6.15 -28.40
N THR A 93 -10.09 6.25 -27.22
CA THR A 93 -9.96 5.12 -26.27
C THR A 93 -11.00 5.12 -25.15
N ASP A 94 -11.87 6.15 -25.06
CA ASP A 94 -12.75 6.42 -23.92
C ASP A 94 -11.99 6.49 -22.57
N ALA A 95 -10.76 7.03 -22.62
CA ALA A 95 -9.88 7.14 -21.48
C ALA A 95 -10.46 8.03 -20.37
N ILE A 96 -10.26 7.63 -19.12
CA ILE A 96 -10.66 8.38 -17.92
C ILE A 96 -9.47 8.96 -17.15
N GLY A 97 -8.28 8.39 -17.29
CA GLY A 97 -7.08 8.81 -16.55
C GLY A 97 -6.57 10.20 -16.92
N ILE A 98 -6.97 10.74 -18.08
CA ILE A 98 -6.62 12.09 -18.51
C ILE A 98 -7.89 12.88 -18.82
N ILE A 99 -7.93 14.15 -18.38
CA ILE A 99 -9.01 15.09 -18.66
C ILE A 99 -8.42 16.29 -19.39
N SER A 100 -9.02 16.67 -20.54
CA SER A 100 -8.62 17.86 -21.28
C SER A 100 -9.77 18.88 -21.31
N LYS A 101 -9.48 20.09 -20.83
CA LYS A 101 -10.45 21.21 -20.81
C LYS A 101 -9.95 22.35 -21.69
N SER A 102 -10.80 22.83 -22.59
CA SER A 102 -10.53 24.00 -23.43
C SER A 102 -10.83 25.32 -22.71
N GLY A 103 -10.28 26.44 -23.20
CA GLY A 103 -10.57 27.79 -22.73
C GLY A 103 -9.49 28.40 -21.85
N ARG A 104 -9.70 29.66 -21.44
CA ARG A 104 -8.73 30.50 -20.70
C ARG A 104 -8.20 29.85 -19.41
N TYR A 105 -9.05 29.09 -18.72
CA TYR A 105 -8.72 28.35 -17.49
C TYR A 105 -8.64 26.83 -17.73
N GLY A 106 -8.53 26.45 -19.00
CA GLY A 106 -8.39 25.05 -19.40
C GLY A 106 -7.03 24.46 -19.08
N GLY A 107 -6.79 23.27 -19.58
CA GLY A 107 -5.54 22.55 -19.42
C GLY A 107 -5.76 21.03 -19.48
N THR A 108 -4.67 20.33 -19.46
CA THR A 108 -4.66 18.87 -19.32
C THR A 108 -4.42 18.49 -17.88
N TYR A 109 -5.28 17.66 -17.36
CA TYR A 109 -5.22 17.11 -16.01
C TYR A 109 -5.13 15.60 -16.12
N ALA A 110 -4.43 14.95 -15.20
CA ALA A 110 -4.33 13.51 -15.15
C ALA A 110 -4.49 12.98 -13.74
N HIS A 111 -4.95 11.75 -13.63
CA HIS A 111 -4.95 11.02 -12.35
C HIS A 111 -3.57 11.09 -11.70
N THR A 112 -3.53 11.03 -10.37
CA THR A 112 -2.30 11.18 -9.59
C THR A 112 -1.15 10.30 -10.09
N ASP A 113 -1.40 9.02 -10.39
CA ASP A 113 -0.38 8.09 -10.89
C ASP A 113 0.23 8.54 -12.22
N ILE A 114 -0.64 8.99 -13.15
CA ILE A 114 -0.24 9.48 -14.46
C ILE A 114 0.53 10.79 -14.33
N ALA A 115 0.14 11.65 -13.40
CA ALA A 115 0.82 12.90 -13.15
C ALA A 115 2.22 12.68 -12.54
N PHE A 116 2.40 11.67 -11.69
CA PHE A 116 3.72 11.27 -11.18
C PHE A 116 4.62 10.71 -12.27
N GLU A 117 4.09 9.89 -13.19
CA GLU A 117 4.83 9.42 -14.37
C GLU A 117 5.28 10.59 -15.24
N PHE A 118 4.38 11.52 -15.54
CA PHE A 118 4.68 12.73 -16.31
C PHE A 118 5.76 13.61 -15.64
N ALA A 119 5.64 13.85 -14.32
CA ALA A 119 6.63 14.62 -13.56
C ALA A 119 7.99 13.91 -13.54
N SER A 120 8.01 12.58 -13.45
CA SER A 120 9.22 11.76 -13.51
C SER A 120 9.89 11.81 -14.89
N TRP A 121 9.10 11.91 -15.97
CA TRP A 121 9.61 12.10 -17.31
C TRP A 121 10.18 13.52 -17.54
N ILE A 122 9.59 14.53 -16.92
CA ILE A 122 10.06 15.93 -17.01
C ILE A 122 11.37 16.12 -16.23
N SER A 123 11.47 15.60 -15.00
CA SER A 123 12.56 15.82 -14.07
C SER A 123 13.17 14.51 -13.60
N PRO A 124 14.40 14.17 -14.04
CA PRO A 124 15.15 13.05 -13.50
C PRO A 124 15.41 13.16 -12.00
N GLU A 125 15.55 14.37 -11.47
CA GLU A 125 15.72 14.67 -10.05
C GLU A 125 14.46 14.27 -9.27
N PHE A 126 13.29 14.64 -9.78
CA PHE A 126 12.01 14.24 -9.19
C PHE A 126 11.84 12.72 -9.21
N LYS A 127 12.19 12.07 -10.32
CA LYS A 127 12.17 10.60 -10.42
C LYS A 127 13.07 9.96 -9.37
N LEU A 128 14.29 10.47 -9.20
CA LEU A 128 15.21 9.97 -8.19
C LEU A 128 14.68 10.19 -6.77
N TYR A 129 14.06 11.35 -6.51
CA TYR A 129 13.41 11.65 -5.24
C TYR A 129 12.32 10.62 -4.90
N ILE A 130 11.40 10.36 -5.83
CA ILE A 130 10.33 9.36 -5.64
C ILE A 130 10.89 7.97 -5.34
N ILE A 131 11.92 7.54 -6.09
CA ILE A 131 12.57 6.25 -5.85
C ILE A 131 13.17 6.18 -4.44
N LYS A 132 13.86 7.24 -4.00
CA LYS A 132 14.49 7.30 -2.67
C LYS A 132 13.44 7.35 -1.57
N ASP A 133 12.36 8.10 -1.76
CA ASP A 133 11.28 8.20 -0.79
C ASP A 133 10.54 6.86 -0.63
N TYR A 134 10.27 6.16 -1.74
CA TYR A 134 9.72 4.80 -1.71
C TYR A 134 10.63 3.84 -0.92
N GLN A 135 11.95 3.87 -1.19
CA GLN A 135 12.92 3.04 -0.46
C GLN A 135 12.91 3.34 1.05
N ARG A 136 12.82 4.64 1.42
CA ARG A 136 12.72 5.07 2.81
C ARG A 136 11.45 4.56 3.47
N LEU A 137 10.29 4.75 2.83
CA LEU A 137 9.00 4.28 3.34
C LEU A 137 8.97 2.76 3.54
N LYS A 138 9.53 2.00 2.58
CA LYS A 138 9.63 0.53 2.71
C LYS A 138 10.54 0.11 3.86
N LYS A 139 11.64 0.82 4.09
CA LYS A 139 12.51 0.57 5.23
C LYS A 139 11.82 0.90 6.55
N ASP A 140 11.09 2.01 6.62
CA ASP A 140 10.35 2.43 7.81
C ASP A 140 9.20 1.44 8.12
N GLU A 141 8.49 0.96 7.10
CA GLU A 141 7.48 -0.10 7.24
C GLU A 141 8.10 -1.39 7.80
N ALA A 142 9.21 -1.84 7.23
CA ALA A 142 9.92 -3.03 7.72
C ALA A 142 10.39 -2.87 9.17
N ASN A 143 10.92 -1.69 9.53
CA ASN A 143 11.33 -1.41 10.91
C ASN A 143 10.14 -1.40 11.87
N ARG A 144 8.99 -0.81 11.50
CA ARG A 144 7.77 -0.82 12.33
C ARG A 144 7.26 -2.24 12.55
N LEU A 145 7.26 -3.08 11.52
CA LEU A 145 6.88 -4.48 11.61
C LEU A 145 7.85 -5.25 12.52
N ALA A 146 9.15 -5.03 12.42
CA ALA A 146 10.16 -5.65 13.28
C ALA A 146 9.99 -5.24 14.76
N ILE A 147 9.80 -3.94 15.04
CA ILE A 147 9.55 -3.44 16.40
C ILE A 147 8.26 -4.03 16.98
N GLY A 148 7.18 -4.08 16.18
CA GLY A 148 5.92 -4.69 16.58
C GLY A 148 6.08 -6.18 16.92
N TRP A 149 6.86 -6.91 16.12
CA TRP A 149 7.18 -8.31 16.37
C TRP A 149 7.98 -8.52 17.65
N ASP A 150 9.01 -7.72 17.87
CA ASP A 150 9.84 -7.79 19.09
C ASP A 150 9.03 -7.46 20.35
N ALA A 151 8.19 -6.43 20.31
CA ALA A 151 7.30 -6.09 21.41
C ALA A 151 6.33 -7.23 21.74
N LYS A 152 5.69 -7.83 20.74
CA LYS A 152 4.79 -8.99 20.92
C LYS A 152 5.53 -10.18 21.54
N ARG A 153 6.74 -10.44 21.07
CA ARG A 153 7.57 -11.54 21.58
C ARG A 153 7.93 -11.33 23.06
N GLU A 154 8.29 -10.12 23.44
CA GLU A 154 8.59 -9.80 24.86
C GLU A 154 7.33 -9.87 25.73
N LEU A 155 6.19 -9.35 25.27
CA LEU A 155 4.91 -9.51 25.98
C LEU A 155 4.53 -10.98 26.16
N SER A 156 4.71 -11.82 25.14
CA SER A 156 4.44 -13.26 25.23
C SER A 156 5.33 -13.95 26.27
N LYS A 157 6.61 -13.60 26.37
CA LYS A 157 7.53 -14.13 27.39
C LYS A 157 7.12 -13.71 28.80
N ILE A 158 6.76 -12.44 28.98
CA ILE A 158 6.31 -11.90 30.27
C ILE A 158 5.04 -12.64 30.71
N ASN A 159 4.05 -12.74 29.83
CA ASN A 159 2.79 -13.45 30.10
C ASN A 159 3.02 -14.90 30.49
N TYR A 160 3.87 -15.61 29.73
CA TYR A 160 4.20 -17.00 30.05
C TYR A 160 4.81 -17.14 31.48
N ARG A 161 5.72 -16.22 31.83
CA ARG A 161 6.38 -16.23 33.12
C ARG A 161 5.41 -15.94 34.28
N ILE A 162 4.63 -14.87 34.18
CA ILE A 162 3.64 -14.48 35.19
C ILE A 162 2.66 -15.63 35.44
N HIS A 163 2.10 -16.17 34.35
CA HIS A 163 1.14 -17.27 34.46
C HIS A 163 1.75 -18.54 35.07
N THR A 164 2.94 -18.93 34.61
CA THR A 164 3.64 -20.12 35.15
C THR A 164 4.00 -19.97 36.62
N ASP A 165 4.44 -18.77 37.02
CA ASP A 165 4.79 -18.49 38.41
C ASP A 165 3.55 -18.52 39.32
N ALA A 166 2.42 -17.94 38.86
CA ALA A 166 1.14 -18.00 39.57
C ALA A 166 0.63 -19.43 39.74
N VAL A 167 0.60 -20.22 38.66
CA VAL A 167 0.20 -21.64 38.73
C VAL A 167 1.12 -22.40 39.70
N LYS A 168 2.42 -22.16 39.68
CA LYS A 168 3.39 -22.80 40.54
C LYS A 168 3.13 -22.46 42.03
N GLU A 169 2.86 -21.20 42.31
CA GLU A 169 2.68 -20.71 43.68
C GLU A 169 1.37 -21.15 44.32
N PHE A 170 0.27 -21.12 43.54
CA PHE A 170 -1.07 -21.29 44.09
C PHE A 170 -1.71 -22.66 43.81
N LEU A 171 -1.29 -23.37 42.75
CA LEU A 171 -1.94 -24.60 42.30
C LEU A 171 -1.06 -25.85 42.40
N ILE A 172 0.28 -25.70 42.42
CA ILE A 172 1.18 -26.83 42.50
C ILE A 172 1.52 -27.11 43.98
N THR A 173 1.02 -28.22 44.49
CA THR A 173 1.35 -28.68 45.85
C THR A 173 2.45 -29.74 45.80
N PRO A 174 3.24 -29.91 46.90
CA PRO A 174 4.31 -30.92 46.94
C PRO A 174 3.82 -32.38 46.80
N THR A 175 2.53 -32.60 46.92
CA THR A 175 1.90 -33.92 46.84
C THR A 175 1.58 -34.35 45.39
N LEU A 176 1.64 -33.45 44.43
CA LEU A 176 1.33 -33.75 43.02
C LEU A 176 2.46 -34.52 42.34
N SER A 177 2.08 -35.54 41.59
CA SER A 177 3.00 -36.24 40.69
C SER A 177 3.43 -35.35 39.50
N PRO A 178 4.55 -35.64 38.82
CA PRO A 178 4.95 -34.88 37.65
C PRO A 178 3.91 -34.84 36.52
N GLN A 179 3.08 -35.88 36.39
CA GLN A 179 2.02 -35.94 35.42
C GLN A 179 0.84 -34.99 35.78
N GLU A 180 0.45 -34.98 37.05
CA GLU A 180 -0.60 -34.07 37.56
C GLU A 180 -0.14 -32.61 37.45
N MET A 181 1.11 -32.29 37.75
CA MET A 181 1.68 -30.96 37.59
C MET A 181 1.61 -30.53 36.10
N ALA A 182 2.03 -31.38 35.20
CA ALA A 182 1.96 -31.07 33.75
C ALA A 182 0.53 -30.85 33.26
N TYR A 183 -0.42 -31.62 33.75
CA TYR A 183 -1.85 -31.46 33.44
C TYR A 183 -2.39 -30.13 33.96
N THR A 184 -2.06 -29.74 35.21
CA THR A 184 -2.47 -28.48 35.81
C THR A 184 -1.96 -27.27 34.97
N TYR A 185 -0.69 -27.23 34.56
CA TYR A 185 -0.17 -26.19 33.70
C TYR A 185 -0.89 -26.12 32.35
N ALA A 186 -1.18 -27.27 31.75
CA ALA A 186 -1.87 -27.31 30.45
C ALA A 186 -3.35 -26.84 30.56
N SER A 187 -4.04 -27.27 31.63
CA SER A 187 -5.44 -26.89 31.89
C SER A 187 -5.58 -25.40 32.12
N GLU A 188 -4.73 -24.81 32.95
CA GLU A 188 -4.74 -23.37 33.23
C GLU A 188 -4.41 -22.55 31.96
N ALA A 189 -3.44 -23.02 31.15
CA ALA A 189 -3.15 -22.36 29.88
C ALA A 189 -4.33 -22.42 28.91
N ASP A 190 -5.10 -23.52 28.88
CA ASP A 190 -6.28 -23.65 28.03
C ASP A 190 -7.47 -22.83 28.54
N ILE A 191 -7.62 -22.63 29.86
CA ILE A 191 -8.62 -21.69 30.42
C ILE A 191 -8.38 -20.28 29.89
N LEU A 192 -7.14 -19.79 29.92
CA LEU A 192 -6.78 -18.48 29.39
C LEU A 192 -6.99 -18.40 27.87
N ASN A 193 -6.63 -19.45 27.15
CA ASN A 193 -6.86 -19.50 25.70
C ASN A 193 -8.34 -19.49 25.36
N MET A 194 -9.19 -20.19 26.12
CA MET A 194 -10.63 -20.16 25.97
C MET A 194 -11.22 -18.79 26.27
N ALA A 195 -10.78 -18.12 27.33
CA ALA A 195 -11.24 -16.78 27.68
C ALA A 195 -10.90 -15.74 26.61
N LEU A 196 -9.71 -15.83 26.00
CA LEU A 196 -9.21 -14.82 25.05
C LEU A 196 -9.58 -15.14 23.60
N PHE A 197 -9.44 -16.41 23.20
CA PHE A 197 -9.58 -16.83 21.79
C PHE A 197 -10.81 -17.68 21.51
N GLY A 198 -11.58 -18.03 22.53
CA GLY A 198 -12.75 -18.91 22.42
C GLY A 198 -12.43 -20.37 22.09
N LYS A 199 -11.18 -20.79 22.18
CA LYS A 199 -10.73 -22.15 21.85
C LYS A 199 -9.43 -22.55 22.58
N THR A 200 -9.27 -23.86 22.81
CA THR A 200 -8.03 -24.39 23.38
C THR A 200 -6.90 -24.42 22.33
N ALA A 201 -5.65 -24.55 22.79
CA ALA A 201 -4.52 -24.69 21.89
C ALA A 201 -4.62 -25.94 20.99
N ALA A 202 -5.23 -27.02 21.46
CA ALA A 202 -5.47 -28.23 20.68
C ALA A 202 -6.52 -28.02 19.57
N GLN A 203 -7.64 -27.37 19.91
CA GLN A 203 -8.70 -27.04 18.92
C GLN A 203 -8.15 -26.13 17.82
N TRP A 204 -7.40 -25.10 18.18
CA TRP A 204 -6.82 -24.17 17.22
C TRP A 204 -5.83 -24.88 16.28
N ARG A 205 -4.95 -25.77 16.79
CA ARG A 205 -4.02 -26.54 15.95
C ARG A 205 -4.76 -27.46 14.96
N ASN A 206 -5.80 -28.13 15.43
CA ASN A 206 -6.62 -29.00 14.56
C ASN A 206 -7.28 -28.20 13.43
N GLU A 207 -7.85 -27.03 13.71
CA GLU A 207 -8.44 -26.14 12.70
C GLU A 207 -7.40 -25.66 11.65
N LYS A 208 -6.17 -25.47 12.08
CA LYS A 208 -5.06 -25.03 11.19
C LYS A 208 -4.30 -26.16 10.51
N GLY A 209 -4.62 -27.42 10.82
CA GLY A 209 -3.91 -28.58 10.28
C GLY A 209 -2.45 -28.70 10.77
N ILE A 210 -2.14 -28.15 11.96
CA ILE A 210 -0.80 -28.12 12.53
C ILE A 210 -0.56 -29.38 13.37
N SER A 211 0.38 -30.21 12.93
CA SER A 211 0.87 -31.35 13.69
C SER A 211 2.10 -30.93 14.53
N GLY A 212 1.94 -30.81 15.83
CA GLY A 212 3.02 -30.42 16.75
C GLY A 212 2.62 -29.37 17.77
N LYS A 213 3.57 -28.97 18.62
CA LYS A 213 3.33 -27.98 19.70
C LYS A 213 3.64 -26.54 19.27
N THR A 214 4.30 -26.35 18.15
CA THR A 214 4.69 -25.06 17.61
C THR A 214 4.18 -24.92 16.17
N PRO A 215 3.69 -23.75 15.73
CA PRO A 215 3.53 -22.52 16.52
C PRO A 215 2.37 -22.60 17.54
N ASN A 216 2.37 -21.71 18.54
CA ASN A 216 1.33 -21.62 19.56
C ASN A 216 0.25 -20.62 19.11
N ILE A 217 -1.01 -20.77 19.58
CA ILE A 217 -2.09 -19.83 19.34
C ILE A 217 -1.71 -18.39 19.75
N ARG A 218 -0.96 -18.22 20.82
CA ARG A 218 -0.51 -16.90 21.32
C ARG A 218 0.52 -16.21 20.43
N ASP A 219 1.19 -16.95 19.56
CA ASP A 219 2.11 -16.37 18.56
C ASP A 219 1.36 -15.54 17.50
N PHE A 220 0.06 -15.77 17.36
CA PHE A 220 -0.84 -15.06 16.44
C PHE A 220 -1.70 -14.01 17.14
N ALA A 221 -1.59 -13.86 18.44
CA ALA A 221 -2.33 -12.85 19.18
C ALA A 221 -1.95 -11.42 18.78
N SER A 222 -2.91 -10.50 18.85
CA SER A 222 -2.65 -9.07 18.73
C SER A 222 -1.89 -8.54 19.94
N ALA A 223 -1.34 -7.34 19.86
CA ALA A 223 -0.68 -6.71 21.01
C ALA A 223 -1.68 -6.44 22.14
N GLU A 224 -2.91 -6.04 21.78
CA GLU A 224 -4.01 -5.79 22.71
C GLU A 224 -4.41 -7.08 23.46
N GLU A 225 -4.55 -8.20 22.75
CA GLU A 225 -4.85 -9.51 23.34
C GLU A 225 -3.74 -9.96 24.31
N LEU A 226 -2.48 -9.72 23.96
CA LEU A 226 -1.36 -10.03 24.85
C LEU A 226 -1.33 -9.14 26.11
N VAL A 227 -1.73 -7.87 26.00
CA VAL A 227 -1.89 -6.97 27.16
C VAL A 227 -3.03 -7.42 28.07
N VAL A 228 -4.15 -7.88 27.51
CA VAL A 228 -5.25 -8.43 28.29
C VAL A 228 -4.81 -9.64 29.11
N LEU A 229 -3.97 -10.53 28.54
CA LEU A 229 -3.40 -11.68 29.26
C LEU A 229 -2.55 -11.32 30.48
N ILE A 230 -1.94 -10.14 30.52
CA ILE A 230 -1.17 -9.69 31.69
C ILE A 230 -2.09 -9.32 32.86
N ASN A 231 -3.33 -8.92 32.55
CA ASN A 231 -4.30 -8.42 33.54
C ASN A 231 -5.33 -9.48 33.97
N LEU A 232 -5.28 -10.67 33.41
CA LEU A 232 -6.07 -11.83 33.81
C LEU A 232 -5.35 -12.64 34.87
#